data_0e4fffb173c40b17f58692849b55ad6a
#
_entry.id   0e4fffb173c40b17f58692849b55ad6a
#
_cell.length_a   1.000
_cell.length_b   1.000
_cell.length_c   1.000
_cell.angle_alpha   90.00
_cell.angle_beta   90.00
_cell.angle_gamma   90.00
#
_symmetry.space_group_name_H-M   'P 1'
#
loop_
_entity.id
_entity.type
_entity.pdbx_description
1 polymer ?
#
loop_
_entity_poly.entity_id
_entity_poly.type
_entity_poly.pdbx_seq_one_letter_code
_entity_poly.pdbx_strand_id
1 'polypeptide(L)'
;MSSRTEIASLGEFGLIDHLTQNNETHHASTVLSIGDDAAVLDHFGKQIVDTNDLLIEGVHFDMVYTPLTHLGYKSVIVNLSDIYAMNATPAQITLSIGISNRFSVEALEEFYEGVYAACEKYNVDLVGGDTTTSNKGFIISVTAIGEVAPGRFVKRDGAKKGDLVCVSGDLGAAYLGLLLMEREKKIFMESPSVQPDLESQD
;
A
#
# COMPACT_ATOMS: atom_id res chain seq x y z
N MET A 1 -16.58 21.12 12.40
CA MET A 1 -16.23 19.87 13.10
C MET A 1 -16.73 18.76 12.20
N SER A 2 -15.84 18.01 11.55
CA SER A 2 -16.27 16.83 10.80
C SER A 2 -16.87 15.84 11.82
N SER A 3 -18.04 15.32 11.54
CA SER A 3 -18.66 14.30 12.38
C SER A 3 -17.86 13.01 12.22
N ARG A 4 -17.38 12.46 13.34
CA ARG A 4 -16.75 11.13 13.37
C ARG A 4 -17.84 10.09 13.12
N THR A 5 -17.64 9.23 12.14
CA THR A 5 -18.50 8.08 11.85
C THR A 5 -17.87 6.81 12.42
N GLU A 6 -18.58 6.13 13.29
CA GLU A 6 -18.11 4.85 13.85
C GLU A 6 -18.26 3.72 12.83
N ILE A 7 -17.22 2.92 12.66
CA ILE A 7 -17.21 1.77 11.73
C ILE A 7 -18.39 0.81 12.00
N ALA A 8 -18.69 0.57 13.28
CA ALA A 8 -19.80 -0.30 13.67
C ALA A 8 -21.18 0.17 13.16
N SER A 9 -21.33 1.46 12.77
CA SER A 9 -22.59 1.97 12.23
C SER A 9 -22.87 1.50 10.81
N LEU A 10 -21.84 1.14 10.04
CA LEU A 10 -21.97 0.62 8.68
C LEU A 10 -22.01 -0.91 8.63
N GLY A 11 -21.42 -1.57 9.63
CA GLY A 11 -21.16 -2.99 9.58
C GLY A 11 -20.08 -3.34 8.54
N GLU A 12 -19.75 -4.62 8.40
CA GLU A 12 -18.68 -5.09 7.51
C GLU A 12 -18.98 -4.79 6.04
N PHE A 13 -20.10 -5.29 5.52
CA PHE A 13 -20.46 -5.11 4.11
C PHE A 13 -20.71 -3.64 3.75
N GLY A 14 -21.39 -2.88 4.62
CA GLY A 14 -21.60 -1.46 4.40
C GLY A 14 -20.32 -0.64 4.39
N LEU A 15 -19.32 -1.03 5.18
CA LEU A 15 -17.99 -0.41 5.15
C LEU A 15 -17.25 -0.74 3.84
N ILE A 16 -17.26 -2.00 3.41
CA ILE A 16 -16.65 -2.42 2.14
C ILE A 16 -17.27 -1.66 0.97
N ASP A 17 -18.61 -1.67 0.86
CA ASP A 17 -19.33 -0.94 -0.19
C ASP A 17 -18.98 0.55 -0.19
N HIS A 18 -18.93 1.17 0.99
CA HIS A 18 -18.61 2.59 1.13
C HIS A 18 -17.17 2.91 0.66
N LEU A 19 -16.19 2.10 1.05
CA LEU A 19 -14.77 2.32 0.71
C LEU A 19 -14.46 1.99 -0.76
N THR A 20 -15.21 1.10 -1.38
CA THR A 20 -14.96 0.64 -2.76
C THR A 20 -15.91 1.22 -3.80
N GLN A 21 -16.84 2.10 -3.43
CA GLN A 21 -17.82 2.69 -4.34
C GLN A 21 -17.21 3.46 -5.54
N ASN A 22 -15.99 3.96 -5.39
CA ASN A 22 -15.26 4.69 -6.43
C ASN A 22 -14.18 3.83 -7.10
N ASN A 23 -14.19 2.51 -6.89
CA ASN A 23 -13.21 1.62 -7.49
C ASN A 23 -13.45 1.51 -9.00
N GLU A 24 -12.44 1.83 -9.80
CA GLU A 24 -12.44 1.70 -11.25
C GLU A 24 -11.47 0.59 -11.68
N THR A 25 -11.81 -0.15 -12.73
CA THR A 25 -10.93 -1.15 -13.34
C THR A 25 -10.36 -0.64 -14.65
N HIS A 26 -9.07 -0.82 -14.87
CA HIS A 26 -8.33 -0.30 -16.00
C HIS A 26 -7.74 -1.39 -16.89
N HIS A 27 -7.56 -2.61 -16.35
CA HIS A 27 -6.96 -3.72 -17.07
C HIS A 27 -7.98 -4.60 -17.77
N ALA A 28 -7.72 -4.92 -19.04
CA ALA A 28 -8.53 -5.89 -19.81
C ALA A 28 -8.46 -7.31 -19.23
N SER A 29 -7.41 -7.63 -18.45
CA SER A 29 -7.27 -8.89 -17.74
C SER A 29 -8.18 -8.99 -16.51
N THR A 30 -8.79 -7.91 -16.06
CA THR A 30 -9.79 -7.91 -14.98
C THR A 30 -11.18 -8.16 -15.60
N VAL A 31 -11.65 -9.39 -15.54
CA VAL A 31 -12.98 -9.77 -16.06
C VAL A 31 -14.10 -9.48 -15.08
N LEU A 32 -13.86 -9.74 -13.79
CA LEU A 32 -14.76 -9.42 -12.68
C LEU A 32 -13.90 -8.91 -11.51
N SER A 33 -14.27 -7.75 -10.98
CA SER A 33 -13.60 -7.10 -9.84
C SER A 33 -14.41 -7.28 -8.55
N ILE A 34 -14.28 -6.34 -7.60
CA ILE A 34 -14.99 -6.32 -6.31
C ILE A 34 -16.50 -6.40 -6.51
N GLY A 35 -17.21 -7.16 -5.66
CA GLY A 35 -18.66 -7.25 -5.63
C GLY A 35 -19.21 -8.66 -5.68
N ASP A 36 -18.36 -9.69 -5.75
CA ASP A 36 -18.70 -11.11 -5.67
C ASP A 36 -17.74 -11.83 -4.72
N ASP A 37 -17.91 -13.13 -4.51
CA ASP A 37 -17.06 -13.96 -3.63
C ASP A 37 -15.59 -13.98 -4.06
N ALA A 38 -15.29 -13.77 -5.34
CA ALA A 38 -13.93 -13.69 -5.86
C ALA A 38 -13.84 -12.87 -7.15
N ALA A 39 -12.66 -12.28 -7.40
CA ALA A 39 -12.34 -11.65 -8.68
C ALA A 39 -12.06 -12.73 -9.75
N VAL A 40 -12.33 -12.38 -11.04
CA VAL A 40 -12.00 -13.23 -12.19
C VAL A 40 -10.99 -12.50 -13.07
N LEU A 41 -9.84 -13.13 -13.28
CA LEU A 41 -8.73 -12.59 -14.06
C LEU A 41 -8.41 -13.49 -15.23
N ASP A 42 -8.13 -12.90 -16.41
CA ASP A 42 -7.64 -13.61 -17.61
C ASP A 42 -6.38 -12.92 -18.15
N HIS A 43 -5.24 -13.56 -18.01
CA HIS A 43 -3.95 -13.00 -18.41
C HIS A 43 -3.51 -13.38 -19.84
N PHE A 44 -4.39 -14.00 -20.64
CA PHE A 44 -4.19 -14.23 -22.09
C PHE A 44 -2.88 -14.93 -22.43
N GLY A 45 -2.47 -15.93 -21.64
CA GLY A 45 -1.27 -16.75 -21.90
C GLY A 45 0.06 -16.11 -21.45
N LYS A 46 0.06 -14.98 -20.75
CA LYS A 46 1.23 -14.44 -20.07
C LYS A 46 1.59 -15.25 -18.83
N GLN A 47 2.84 -15.19 -18.39
CA GLN A 47 3.25 -15.68 -17.08
C GLN A 47 2.86 -14.66 -16.01
N ILE A 48 2.42 -15.18 -14.86
CA ILE A 48 2.04 -14.38 -13.72
C ILE A 48 3.20 -14.30 -12.75
N VAL A 49 3.43 -13.10 -12.22
CA VAL A 49 4.32 -12.82 -11.09
C VAL A 49 3.43 -12.29 -9.97
N ASP A 50 3.47 -12.91 -8.81
CA ASP A 50 2.76 -12.45 -7.64
C ASP A 50 3.71 -12.22 -6.47
N THR A 51 3.38 -11.26 -5.61
CA THR A 51 4.09 -10.94 -4.37
C THR A 51 3.10 -10.50 -3.30
N ASN A 52 3.48 -10.64 -2.04
CA ASN A 52 2.68 -10.17 -0.92
C ASN A 52 3.56 -9.59 0.16
N ASP A 53 3.25 -8.36 0.60
CA ASP A 53 3.85 -7.73 1.77
C ASP A 53 2.82 -7.54 2.88
N LEU A 54 3.30 -7.66 4.10
CA LEU A 54 2.56 -7.40 5.32
C LEU A 54 3.15 -6.18 6.05
N LEU A 55 2.33 -5.15 6.24
CA LEU A 55 2.69 -3.94 6.99
C LEU A 55 1.96 -3.92 8.33
N ILE A 56 2.71 -3.76 9.42
CA ILE A 56 2.19 -3.80 10.79
C ILE A 56 2.55 -2.48 11.49
N GLU A 57 1.55 -1.85 12.12
CA GLU A 57 1.74 -0.67 12.97
C GLU A 57 2.76 -0.93 14.08
N GLY A 58 3.68 0.00 14.27
CA GLY A 58 4.78 -0.10 15.23
C GLY A 58 5.97 -0.94 14.77
N VAL A 59 5.90 -1.56 13.57
CA VAL A 59 6.99 -2.30 12.93
C VAL A 59 7.40 -1.65 11.61
N HIS A 60 6.45 -1.46 10.69
CA HIS A 60 6.72 -0.96 9.34
C HIS A 60 6.29 0.50 9.14
N PHE A 61 5.48 1.02 10.03
CA PHE A 61 5.03 2.41 10.09
C PHE A 61 4.59 2.78 11.50
N ASP A 62 4.54 4.09 11.76
CA ASP A 62 4.08 4.62 13.03
C ASP A 62 3.02 5.71 12.79
N MET A 63 1.84 5.53 13.39
CA MET A 63 0.71 6.45 13.21
C MET A 63 0.94 7.84 13.81
N VAL A 64 1.99 8.04 14.63
CA VAL A 64 2.33 9.35 15.19
C VAL A 64 2.77 10.32 14.10
N TYR A 65 3.45 9.81 13.06
CA TYR A 65 4.01 10.66 12.00
C TYR A 65 3.72 10.18 10.58
N THR A 66 2.95 9.09 10.41
CA THR A 66 2.61 8.59 9.07
C THR A 66 1.18 8.97 8.71
N PRO A 67 0.95 9.93 7.79
CA PRO A 67 -0.37 10.25 7.29
C PRO A 67 -1.01 9.04 6.61
N LEU A 68 -2.32 8.85 6.79
CA LEU A 68 -3.04 7.68 6.28
C LEU A 68 -3.01 7.59 4.75
N THR A 69 -3.15 8.72 4.05
CA THR A 69 -3.03 8.78 2.59
C THR A 69 -1.65 8.31 2.11
N HIS A 70 -0.57 8.73 2.79
CA HIS A 70 0.78 8.25 2.46
C HIS A 70 0.97 6.77 2.78
N LEU A 71 0.35 6.27 3.86
CA LEU A 71 0.39 4.86 4.22
C LEU A 71 -0.33 4.00 3.18
N GLY A 72 -1.51 4.43 2.73
CA GLY A 72 -2.27 3.77 1.66
C GLY A 72 -1.45 3.68 0.38
N TYR A 73 -0.89 4.80 -0.07
CA TYR A 73 0.00 4.83 -1.25
C TYR A 73 1.21 3.90 -1.09
N LYS A 74 1.92 3.99 0.04
CA LYS A 74 3.09 3.15 0.34
C LYS A 74 2.73 1.67 0.32
N SER A 75 1.60 1.26 0.90
CA SER A 75 1.20 -0.15 0.99
C SER A 75 1.06 -0.81 -0.39
N VAL A 76 0.64 -0.05 -1.39
CA VAL A 76 0.60 -0.51 -2.79
C VAL A 76 1.99 -0.54 -3.40
N ILE A 77 2.75 0.57 -3.29
CA ILE A 77 4.02 0.74 -4.01
C ILE A 77 5.09 -0.27 -3.60
N VAL A 78 5.16 -0.67 -2.33
CA VAL A 78 6.15 -1.67 -1.89
C VAL A 78 5.97 -2.98 -2.65
N ASN A 79 4.74 -3.42 -2.87
CA ASN A 79 4.43 -4.61 -3.65
C ASN A 79 4.67 -4.44 -5.15
N LEU A 80 4.29 -3.27 -5.73
CA LEU A 80 4.56 -3.01 -7.15
C LEU A 80 6.07 -2.99 -7.45
N SER A 81 6.87 -2.57 -6.48
CA SER A 81 8.34 -2.60 -6.56
C SER A 81 8.87 -4.00 -6.86
N ASP A 82 8.34 -5.03 -6.19
CA ASP A 82 8.76 -6.42 -6.40
C ASP A 82 8.34 -6.94 -7.78
N ILE A 83 7.15 -6.58 -8.23
CA ILE A 83 6.68 -6.93 -9.59
C ILE A 83 7.62 -6.32 -10.63
N TYR A 84 7.97 -5.03 -10.51
CA TYR A 84 8.91 -4.37 -11.42
C TYR A 84 10.32 -4.99 -11.35
N ALA A 85 10.80 -5.36 -10.15
CA ALA A 85 12.09 -6.01 -9.98
C ALA A 85 12.20 -7.35 -10.72
N MET A 86 11.07 -8.02 -10.97
CA MET A 86 10.98 -9.25 -11.76
C MET A 86 10.78 -9.00 -13.26
N ASN A 87 10.88 -7.75 -13.75
CA ASN A 87 10.61 -7.35 -15.14
C ASN A 87 9.16 -7.63 -15.57
N ALA A 88 8.24 -7.65 -14.63
CA ALA A 88 6.81 -7.80 -14.89
C ALA A 88 6.12 -6.42 -14.82
N THR A 89 4.95 -6.33 -15.44
CA THR A 89 4.08 -5.15 -15.37
C THR A 89 2.98 -5.45 -14.36
N PRO A 90 2.84 -4.67 -13.28
CA PRO A 90 1.72 -4.82 -12.36
C PRO A 90 0.38 -4.66 -13.07
N ALA A 91 -0.63 -5.40 -12.65
CA ALA A 91 -1.95 -5.38 -13.24
C ALA A 91 -3.07 -5.31 -12.19
N GLN A 92 -3.02 -6.15 -11.17
CA GLN A 92 -4.03 -6.16 -10.11
C GLN A 92 -3.40 -6.20 -8.72
N ILE A 93 -4.18 -5.74 -7.72
CA ILE A 93 -3.88 -5.94 -6.31
C ILE A 93 -5.13 -6.45 -5.57
N THR A 94 -4.89 -7.18 -4.47
CA THR A 94 -5.87 -7.36 -3.41
C THR A 94 -5.35 -6.73 -2.13
N LEU A 95 -6.25 -6.15 -1.32
CA LEU A 95 -5.93 -5.43 -0.09
C LEU A 95 -6.71 -5.98 1.08
N SER A 96 -6.03 -6.60 2.04
CA SER A 96 -6.62 -7.04 3.30
C SER A 96 -6.18 -6.15 4.45
N ILE A 97 -7.13 -5.71 5.27
CA ILE A 97 -6.86 -4.83 6.42
C ILE A 97 -7.42 -5.38 7.72
N GLY A 98 -6.60 -5.32 8.76
CA GLY A 98 -7.01 -5.56 10.15
C GLY A 98 -7.04 -4.22 10.89
N ILE A 99 -8.22 -3.79 11.33
CA ILE A 99 -8.43 -2.46 11.92
C ILE A 99 -8.96 -2.54 13.35
N SER A 100 -8.55 -1.62 14.20
CA SER A 100 -9.08 -1.48 15.54
C SER A 100 -10.19 -0.41 15.59
N ASN A 101 -11.00 -0.45 16.64
CA ASN A 101 -12.06 0.53 16.88
C ASN A 101 -11.57 1.97 17.14
N ARG A 102 -10.25 2.21 17.11
CA ARG A 102 -9.66 3.57 17.16
C ARG A 102 -9.89 4.34 15.86
N PHE A 103 -10.03 3.63 14.74
CA PHE A 103 -10.23 4.24 13.43
C PHE A 103 -11.70 4.60 13.23
N SER A 104 -11.93 5.69 12.53
CA SER A 104 -13.25 6.08 12.02
C SER A 104 -13.34 5.74 10.53
N VAL A 105 -14.52 5.86 9.96
CA VAL A 105 -14.73 5.68 8.52
C VAL A 105 -13.90 6.69 7.74
N GLU A 106 -13.88 7.96 8.16
CA GLU A 106 -13.14 9.04 7.51
C GLU A 106 -11.61 8.75 7.50
N ALA A 107 -11.08 8.15 8.57
CA ALA A 107 -9.69 7.74 8.61
C ALA A 107 -9.37 6.63 7.59
N LEU A 108 -10.30 5.71 7.36
CA LEU A 108 -10.16 4.69 6.32
C LEU A 108 -10.34 5.27 4.91
N GLU A 109 -11.22 6.26 4.73
CA GLU A 109 -11.33 7.01 3.47
C GLU A 109 -9.99 7.64 3.10
N GLU A 110 -9.32 8.34 4.03
CA GLU A 110 -7.99 8.90 3.79
C GLU A 110 -6.94 7.83 3.41
N PHE A 111 -6.99 6.66 4.04
CA PHE A 111 -6.11 5.55 3.67
C PHE A 111 -6.40 5.07 2.25
N TYR A 112 -7.67 4.87 1.90
CA TYR A 112 -8.08 4.42 0.56
C TYR A 112 -7.83 5.46 -0.52
N GLU A 113 -7.88 6.77 -0.23
CA GLU A 113 -7.43 7.82 -1.16
C GLU A 113 -5.98 7.58 -1.60
N GLY A 114 -5.10 7.20 -0.67
CA GLY A 114 -3.72 6.85 -1.00
C GLY A 114 -3.60 5.58 -1.84
N VAL A 115 -4.40 4.56 -1.54
CA VAL A 115 -4.45 3.31 -2.33
C VAL A 115 -4.88 3.62 -3.76
N TYR A 116 -5.98 4.35 -3.95
CA TYR A 116 -6.49 4.70 -5.28
C TYR A 116 -5.53 5.60 -6.06
N ALA A 117 -4.88 6.57 -5.40
CA ALA A 117 -3.87 7.40 -6.05
C ALA A 117 -2.68 6.57 -6.60
N ALA A 118 -2.30 5.50 -5.89
CA ALA A 118 -1.29 4.57 -6.39
C ALA A 118 -1.83 3.72 -7.55
N CYS A 119 -3.04 3.18 -7.41
CA CYS A 119 -3.70 2.37 -8.45
C CYS A 119 -3.83 3.14 -9.76
N GLU A 120 -4.33 4.38 -9.71
CA GLU A 120 -4.46 5.25 -10.88
C GLU A 120 -3.09 5.55 -11.52
N LYS A 121 -2.12 5.99 -10.70
CA LYS A 121 -0.79 6.37 -11.20
C LYS A 121 -0.05 5.24 -11.90
N TYR A 122 -0.20 4.01 -11.41
CA TYR A 122 0.50 2.84 -11.94
C TYR A 122 -0.37 1.95 -12.81
N ASN A 123 -1.61 2.36 -13.05
CA ASN A 123 -2.60 1.65 -13.85
C ASN A 123 -2.78 0.21 -13.35
N VAL A 124 -3.18 0.06 -12.08
CA VAL A 124 -3.36 -1.20 -11.37
C VAL A 124 -4.79 -1.26 -10.81
N ASP A 125 -5.45 -2.39 -10.97
CA ASP A 125 -6.81 -2.59 -10.47
C ASP A 125 -6.80 -3.13 -9.03
N LEU A 126 -7.57 -2.51 -8.14
CA LEU A 126 -7.95 -3.11 -6.86
C LEU A 126 -9.11 -4.07 -7.12
N VAL A 127 -8.88 -5.38 -7.01
CA VAL A 127 -9.85 -6.40 -7.45
C VAL A 127 -10.47 -7.19 -6.29
N GLY A 128 -10.00 -7.00 -5.07
CA GLY A 128 -10.54 -7.71 -3.91
C GLY A 128 -9.76 -7.43 -2.64
N GLY A 129 -10.08 -8.16 -1.59
CA GLY A 129 -9.42 -8.06 -0.30
C GLY A 129 -10.26 -8.61 0.83
N ASP A 130 -9.92 -8.20 2.04
CA ASP A 130 -10.63 -8.58 3.26
C ASP A 130 -10.57 -7.46 4.29
N THR A 131 -11.59 -7.35 5.14
CA THR A 131 -11.62 -6.40 6.24
C THR A 131 -12.00 -7.11 7.53
N THR A 132 -11.09 -7.11 8.49
CA THR A 132 -11.28 -7.76 9.78
C THR A 132 -10.91 -6.85 10.94
N THR A 133 -11.24 -7.27 12.15
CA THR A 133 -10.87 -6.54 13.36
C THR A 133 -9.46 -6.89 13.84
N SER A 134 -8.76 -5.90 14.39
CA SER A 134 -7.46 -6.09 15.05
C SER A 134 -7.48 -5.53 16.46
N ASN A 135 -6.99 -6.31 17.42
CA ASN A 135 -6.83 -5.87 18.81
C ASN A 135 -5.50 -5.13 19.06
N LYS A 136 -4.59 -5.10 18.08
CA LYS A 136 -3.20 -4.62 18.27
C LYS A 136 -2.74 -3.58 17.25
N GLY A 137 -3.66 -2.80 16.69
CA GLY A 137 -3.29 -1.76 15.75
C GLY A 137 -3.72 -2.04 14.31
N PHE A 138 -3.17 -1.27 13.38
CA PHE A 138 -3.47 -1.38 11.97
C PHE A 138 -2.54 -2.38 11.30
N ILE A 139 -3.13 -3.34 10.59
CA ILE A 139 -2.42 -4.37 9.83
C ILE A 139 -2.88 -4.25 8.38
N ILE A 140 -1.96 -4.28 7.44
CA ILE A 140 -2.23 -4.15 6.02
C ILE A 140 -1.50 -5.26 5.30
N SER A 141 -2.20 -6.04 4.50
CA SER A 141 -1.63 -7.03 3.58
C SER A 141 -2.06 -6.70 2.16
N VAL A 142 -1.10 -6.53 1.28
CA VAL A 142 -1.37 -6.32 -0.14
C VAL A 142 -0.71 -7.44 -0.93
N THR A 143 -1.50 -8.09 -1.78
CA THR A 143 -0.98 -8.99 -2.82
C THR A 143 -1.00 -8.25 -4.14
N ALA A 144 0.13 -8.21 -4.84
CA ALA A 144 0.22 -7.65 -6.19
C ALA A 144 0.42 -8.75 -7.22
N ILE A 145 -0.31 -8.65 -8.31
CA ILE A 145 -0.28 -9.56 -9.45
C ILE A 145 0.22 -8.79 -10.66
N GLY A 146 1.26 -9.30 -11.30
CA GLY A 146 1.84 -8.74 -12.51
C GLY A 146 1.92 -9.74 -13.65
N GLU A 147 2.11 -9.21 -14.82
CA GLU A 147 2.18 -9.98 -16.07
C GLU A 147 3.57 -9.84 -16.71
N VAL A 148 4.09 -10.93 -17.24
CA VAL A 148 5.33 -10.94 -18.01
C VAL A 148 5.23 -11.89 -19.18
N ALA A 149 5.85 -11.55 -20.31
CA ALA A 149 5.93 -12.46 -21.44
C ALA A 149 6.67 -13.75 -21.04
N PRO A 150 6.27 -14.93 -21.55
CA PRO A 150 6.88 -16.19 -21.17
C PRO A 150 8.41 -16.18 -21.26
N GLY A 151 9.07 -16.57 -20.18
CA GLY A 151 10.54 -16.62 -20.07
C GLY A 151 11.25 -15.27 -19.98
N ARG A 152 10.53 -14.15 -19.84
CA ARG A 152 11.12 -12.80 -19.76
C ARG A 152 11.26 -12.26 -18.33
N PHE A 153 10.82 -13.01 -17.33
CA PHE A 153 11.03 -12.60 -15.93
C PHE A 153 12.53 -12.60 -15.58
N VAL A 154 12.91 -11.72 -14.65
CA VAL A 154 14.28 -11.55 -14.17
C VAL A 154 14.38 -12.03 -12.74
N LYS A 155 15.50 -12.69 -12.40
CA LYS A 155 15.79 -13.17 -11.05
C LYS A 155 16.87 -12.31 -10.39
N ARG A 156 16.87 -12.30 -9.05
CA ARG A 156 17.90 -11.57 -8.29
C ARG A 156 19.32 -12.18 -8.38
N ASP A 157 19.44 -13.42 -8.86
CA ASP A 157 20.72 -14.14 -9.05
C ASP A 157 21.24 -14.08 -10.50
N GLY A 158 20.65 -13.20 -11.34
CA GLY A 158 20.96 -13.10 -12.76
C GLY A 158 22.25 -12.34 -13.09
N ALA A 159 22.76 -11.50 -12.20
CA ALA A 159 23.92 -10.65 -12.45
C ALA A 159 25.22 -11.44 -12.64
N LYS A 160 26.09 -10.98 -13.54
CA LYS A 160 27.36 -11.62 -13.89
C LYS A 160 28.54 -10.67 -13.74
N LYS A 161 29.74 -11.22 -13.63
CA LYS A 161 30.98 -10.42 -13.63
C LYS A 161 31.08 -9.64 -14.93
N GLY A 162 31.20 -8.32 -14.82
CA GLY A 162 31.28 -7.39 -15.95
C GLY A 162 29.99 -6.62 -16.21
N ASP A 163 28.88 -6.97 -15.57
CA ASP A 163 27.65 -6.20 -15.65
C ASP A 163 27.82 -4.83 -14.96
N LEU A 164 27.13 -3.83 -15.48
CA LEU A 164 27.12 -2.50 -14.90
C LEU A 164 26.10 -2.44 -13.77
N VAL A 165 26.52 -1.86 -12.64
CA VAL A 165 25.61 -1.51 -11.52
C VAL A 165 25.07 -0.12 -11.78
N CYS A 166 23.78 -0.01 -12.03
CA CYS A 166 23.09 1.25 -12.27
C CYS A 166 22.18 1.59 -11.08
N VAL A 167 22.08 2.88 -10.78
CA VAL A 167 21.23 3.42 -9.71
C VAL A 167 20.33 4.50 -10.30
N SER A 168 19.06 4.52 -9.91
CA SER A 168 18.12 5.60 -10.19
C SER A 168 17.53 6.13 -8.87
N GLY A 169 17.30 7.44 -8.80
CA GLY A 169 16.78 8.10 -7.60
C GLY A 169 17.85 8.33 -6.52
N ASP A 170 17.38 8.76 -5.36
CA ASP A 170 18.23 9.14 -4.20
C ASP A 170 18.35 7.99 -3.21
N LEU A 171 19.49 7.30 -3.22
CA LEU A 171 19.77 6.26 -2.24
C LEU A 171 19.96 6.85 -0.85
N GLY A 172 19.20 6.33 0.12
CA GLY A 172 19.27 6.73 1.52
C GLY A 172 18.32 7.86 1.92
N ALA A 173 17.69 8.60 1.00
CA ALA A 173 16.78 9.70 1.31
C ALA A 173 15.60 9.24 2.20
N ALA A 174 14.97 8.09 1.89
CA ALA A 174 13.90 7.54 2.70
C ALA A 174 14.35 7.18 4.13
N TYR A 175 15.57 6.65 4.28
CA TYR A 175 16.13 6.32 5.60
C TYR A 175 16.46 7.57 6.41
N LEU A 176 17.02 8.60 5.79
CA LEU A 176 17.28 9.88 6.46
C LEU A 176 15.98 10.57 6.89
N GLY A 177 14.95 10.53 6.06
CA GLY A 177 13.61 11.01 6.41
C GLY A 177 13.01 10.26 7.60
N LEU A 178 13.17 8.95 7.66
CA LEU A 178 12.74 8.15 8.82
C LEU A 178 13.48 8.57 10.10
N LEU A 179 14.81 8.72 10.05
CA LEU A 179 15.60 9.15 11.21
C LEU A 179 15.17 10.53 11.71
N LEU A 180 14.83 11.44 10.80
CA LEU A 180 14.31 12.76 11.16
C LEU A 180 12.98 12.65 11.89
N MET A 181 12.02 11.88 11.36
CA MET A 181 10.70 11.68 11.97
C MET A 181 10.80 11.00 13.32
N GLU A 182 11.66 10.01 13.49
CA GLU A 182 11.90 9.35 14.78
C GLU A 182 12.51 10.30 15.81
N ARG A 183 13.43 11.18 15.39
CA ARG A 183 13.98 12.23 16.25
C ARG A 183 12.87 13.17 16.73
N GLU A 184 12.05 13.68 15.82
CA GLU A 184 10.97 14.61 16.14
C GLU A 184 9.90 13.96 17.03
N LYS A 185 9.55 12.71 16.79
CA LYS A 185 8.68 11.93 17.67
C LYS A 185 9.23 11.89 19.11
N LYS A 186 10.53 11.60 19.26
CA LYS A 186 11.16 11.54 20.58
C LYS A 186 11.09 12.90 21.29
N ILE A 187 11.40 13.99 20.59
CA ILE A 187 11.32 15.35 21.13
C ILE A 187 9.88 15.68 21.53
N PHE A 188 8.90 15.37 20.69
CA PHE A 188 7.49 15.59 20.98
C PHE A 188 7.02 14.82 22.22
N MET A 189 7.44 13.57 22.38
CA MET A 189 7.09 12.75 23.55
C MET A 189 7.70 13.28 24.85
N GLU A 190 8.90 13.85 24.80
CA GLU A 190 9.59 14.47 25.95
C GLU A 190 9.06 15.88 26.22
N SER A 191 8.66 16.63 25.22
CA SER A 191 8.25 18.03 25.29
C SER A 191 7.15 18.37 24.28
N PRO A 192 5.88 18.03 24.53
CA PRO A 192 4.78 18.15 23.56
C PRO A 192 4.50 19.58 23.06
N SER A 193 5.03 20.61 23.73
CA SER A 193 4.88 22.02 23.34
C SER A 193 5.89 22.48 22.28
N VAL A 194 6.90 21.67 21.99
CA VAL A 194 7.93 22.00 20.98
C VAL A 194 7.38 21.66 19.58
N GLN A 195 7.45 22.61 18.65
CA GLN A 195 7.08 22.38 17.25
C GLN A 195 8.13 21.48 16.58
N PRO A 196 7.70 20.54 15.73
CA PRO A 196 8.63 19.73 14.92
C PRO A 196 9.53 20.60 14.05
N ASP A 197 10.83 20.30 14.04
CA ASP A 197 11.81 20.89 13.14
C ASP A 197 12.19 19.84 12.09
N LEU A 198 11.56 19.94 10.91
CA LEU A 198 11.77 19.03 9.79
C LEU A 198 12.77 19.59 8.76
N GLU A 199 13.33 20.77 9.00
CA GLU A 199 14.38 21.30 8.14
C GLU A 199 15.71 20.56 8.42
N SER A 200 16.41 20.19 7.36
CA SER A 200 17.76 19.63 7.47
C SER A 200 18.67 20.73 8.01
N GLN A 201 19.18 20.55 9.20
CA GLN A 201 20.37 21.29 9.62
C GLN A 201 21.56 20.63 8.91
N ASP A 202 22.19 21.38 8.01
CA ASP A 202 23.39 21.00 7.25
C ASP A 202 24.52 20.39 8.11
#